data_2af0aebcde8c98c46df6e9da0571e2c3
#
_entry.id   2af0aebcde8c98c46df6e9da0571e2c3
#
_cell.length_a   1.000
_cell.length_b   1.000
_cell.length_c   1.000
_cell.angle_alpha   90.00
_cell.angle_beta   90.00
_cell.angle_gamma   90.00
#
_symmetry.space_group_name_H-M   'P 1'
#
loop_
_entity.id
_entity.type
_entity.pdbx_description
1 polymer ?
#
loop_
_entity_poly.entity_id
_entity_poly.type
_entity_poly.pdbx_seq_one_letter_code
_entity_poly.pdbx_strand_id
1 'polypeptide(L)'
;FVEEGADILFLDSPADEAEIRRAVAASQGRPHFAVLSPGAPRETPTQARAAELGLKIGTFPTGLLSPAVAGIRSGLAALAAGRSVADTALPPPELSATLGYGAYEAAARPFTL
;
A
#
# COMPACT_ATOMS: atom_id res chain seq x y z
N PHE A 1 -14.69 -7.42 -22.73
CA PHE A 1 -13.33 -7.86 -22.34
C PHE A 1 -13.29 -9.35 -22.04
N VAL A 2 -14.27 -9.91 -21.32
CA VAL A 2 -14.29 -11.37 -21.02
C VAL A 2 -14.39 -12.18 -22.31
N GLU A 3 -15.25 -11.77 -23.24
CA GLU A 3 -15.43 -12.38 -24.54
C GLU A 3 -14.18 -12.31 -25.42
N GLU A 4 -13.34 -11.29 -25.21
CA GLU A 4 -12.06 -11.11 -25.89
C GLU A 4 -10.90 -11.84 -25.21
N GLY A 5 -11.16 -12.64 -24.16
CA GLY A 5 -10.21 -13.51 -23.53
C GLY A 5 -9.42 -12.89 -22.38
N ALA A 6 -9.89 -11.80 -21.76
CA ALA A 6 -9.25 -11.25 -20.57
C ALA A 6 -9.29 -12.24 -19.40
N ASP A 7 -8.16 -12.50 -18.76
CA ASP A 7 -8.05 -13.40 -17.61
C ASP A 7 -8.36 -12.70 -16.28
N ILE A 8 -8.02 -11.42 -16.18
CA ILE A 8 -8.25 -10.57 -15.01
C ILE A 8 -8.86 -9.26 -15.48
N LEU A 9 -9.84 -8.75 -14.75
CA LEU A 9 -10.51 -7.50 -15.06
C LEU A 9 -10.10 -6.41 -14.08
N PHE A 10 -9.78 -5.24 -14.60
CA PHE A 10 -9.44 -4.07 -13.81
C PHE A 10 -10.58 -3.06 -13.83
N LEU A 11 -11.00 -2.65 -12.63
CA LEU A 11 -11.96 -1.57 -12.43
C LEU A 11 -11.22 -0.37 -11.82
N ASP A 12 -10.94 0.62 -12.65
CA ASP A 12 -10.26 1.83 -12.18
C ASP A 12 -11.25 2.79 -11.53
N SER A 13 -10.90 3.18 -10.30
CA SER A 13 -11.59 4.26 -9.56
C SER A 13 -13.12 4.12 -9.51
N PRO A 14 -13.69 2.99 -9.07
CA PRO A 14 -15.13 2.84 -8.98
C PRO A 14 -15.78 3.95 -8.16
N ALA A 15 -16.96 4.40 -8.59
CA ALA A 15 -17.66 5.49 -7.93
C ALA A 15 -18.20 5.08 -6.55
N ASP A 16 -18.67 3.83 -6.43
CA ASP A 16 -19.29 3.29 -5.24
C ASP A 16 -19.27 1.75 -5.22
N GLU A 17 -19.72 1.16 -4.12
CA GLU A 17 -19.83 -0.30 -3.99
C GLU A 17 -20.80 -0.92 -4.99
N ALA A 18 -21.83 -0.20 -5.42
CA ALA A 18 -22.81 -0.72 -6.39
C ALA A 18 -22.16 -0.91 -7.76
N GLU A 19 -21.24 -0.03 -8.14
CA GLU A 19 -20.45 -0.18 -9.34
C GLU A 19 -19.52 -1.39 -9.27
N ILE A 20 -18.85 -1.59 -8.13
CA ILE A 20 -18.02 -2.78 -7.89
C ILE A 20 -18.86 -4.06 -8.05
N ARG A 21 -20.05 -4.12 -7.44
CA ARG A 21 -20.94 -5.28 -7.54
C ARG A 21 -21.36 -5.55 -8.98
N ARG A 22 -21.71 -4.50 -9.74
CA ARG A 22 -22.09 -4.63 -11.16
C ARG A 22 -20.91 -5.16 -11.98
N ALA A 23 -19.71 -4.65 -11.77
CA ALA A 23 -18.52 -5.10 -12.48
C ALA A 23 -18.20 -6.56 -12.17
N VAL A 24 -18.23 -6.95 -10.90
CA VAL A 24 -18.00 -8.33 -10.46
C VAL A 24 -19.07 -9.26 -11.05
N ALA A 25 -20.34 -8.88 -11.03
CA ALA A 25 -21.43 -9.68 -11.63
C ALA A 25 -21.25 -9.86 -13.14
N ALA A 26 -20.76 -8.84 -13.84
CA ALA A 26 -20.52 -8.90 -15.27
C ALA A 26 -19.26 -9.68 -15.68
N SER A 27 -18.42 -10.08 -14.73
CA SER A 27 -17.12 -10.70 -14.98
C SER A 27 -17.18 -12.17 -15.41
N GLN A 28 -18.34 -12.79 -15.34
CA GLN A 28 -18.51 -14.22 -15.66
C GLN A 28 -17.51 -15.12 -14.86
N GLY A 29 -17.26 -14.77 -13.61
CA GLY A 29 -16.35 -15.52 -12.73
C GLY A 29 -14.85 -15.18 -12.89
N ARG A 30 -14.48 -14.29 -13.79
CA ARG A 30 -13.11 -13.82 -13.91
C ARG A 30 -12.74 -12.98 -12.67
N PRO A 31 -11.50 -13.10 -12.15
CA PRO A 31 -11.06 -12.31 -11.02
C PRO A 31 -11.02 -10.82 -11.36
N HIS A 32 -11.50 -10.01 -10.43
CA HIS A 32 -11.41 -8.56 -10.49
C HIS A 32 -10.35 -8.02 -9.54
N PHE A 33 -9.63 -6.99 -10.00
CA PHE A 33 -8.86 -6.15 -9.11
C PHE A 33 -9.30 -4.68 -9.19
N ALA A 34 -9.10 -3.95 -8.10
CA ALA A 34 -9.38 -2.53 -8.02
C ALA A 34 -8.30 -1.79 -7.24
N VAL A 35 -8.20 -0.49 -7.49
CA VAL A 35 -7.38 0.42 -6.67
C VAL A 35 -8.15 0.78 -5.41
N LEU A 36 -7.53 0.50 -4.26
CA LEU A 36 -8.02 0.83 -2.93
C LEU A 36 -7.11 1.94 -2.35
N SER A 37 -7.46 3.19 -2.59
CA SER A 37 -6.65 4.35 -2.15
C SER A 37 -7.32 5.03 -0.96
N PRO A 38 -6.81 4.87 0.26
CA PRO A 38 -7.32 5.59 1.43
C PRO A 38 -7.19 7.10 1.22
N GLY A 39 -8.22 7.85 1.61
CA GLY A 39 -8.23 9.31 1.50
C GLY A 39 -8.48 9.86 0.09
N ALA A 40 -8.85 9.02 -0.87
CA ALA A 40 -9.37 9.50 -2.15
C ALA A 40 -10.70 10.27 -1.95
N PRO A 41 -11.09 11.15 -2.89
CA PRO A 41 -12.36 11.86 -2.83
C PRO A 41 -13.59 10.95 -2.81
N ARG A 42 -13.40 9.70 -3.20
CA ARG A 42 -14.43 8.63 -3.19
C ARG A 42 -14.13 7.65 -2.06
N GLU A 43 -15.18 7.20 -1.38
CA GLU A 43 -15.03 6.13 -0.39
C GLU A 43 -14.54 4.85 -1.06
N THR A 44 -13.37 4.42 -0.69
CA THR A 44 -12.86 3.11 -1.07
C THR A 44 -13.17 2.10 0.05
N PRO A 45 -13.65 0.90 -0.29
CA PRO A 45 -13.93 -0.11 0.72
C PRO A 45 -12.65 -0.51 1.45
N THR A 46 -12.80 -0.93 2.70
CA THR A 46 -11.71 -1.62 3.41
C THR A 46 -11.34 -2.92 2.69
N GLN A 47 -10.17 -3.47 2.98
CA GLN A 47 -9.72 -4.73 2.38
C GLN A 47 -10.72 -5.88 2.63
N ALA A 48 -11.25 -6.00 3.85
CA ALA A 48 -12.27 -6.99 4.18
C ALA A 48 -13.54 -6.77 3.37
N ARG A 49 -14.00 -5.51 3.30
CA ARG A 49 -15.19 -5.16 2.53
C ARG A 49 -15.02 -5.40 1.03
N ALA A 50 -13.85 -5.11 0.48
CA ALA A 50 -13.53 -5.39 -0.91
C ALA A 50 -13.63 -6.90 -1.23
N ALA A 51 -13.15 -7.75 -0.33
CA ALA A 51 -13.29 -9.21 -0.47
C ALA A 51 -14.76 -9.66 -0.45
N GLU A 52 -15.59 -9.11 0.46
CA GLU A 52 -17.04 -9.37 0.51
C GLU A 52 -17.75 -8.93 -0.78
N LEU A 53 -17.29 -7.86 -1.41
CA LEU A 53 -17.81 -7.38 -2.69
C LEU A 53 -17.40 -8.26 -3.88
N GLY A 54 -16.49 -9.22 -3.66
CA GLY A 54 -16.04 -10.17 -4.66
C GLY A 54 -14.74 -9.79 -5.38
N LEU A 55 -14.08 -8.71 -4.97
CA LEU A 55 -12.75 -8.37 -5.47
C LEU A 55 -11.73 -9.43 -5.00
N LYS A 56 -10.84 -9.83 -5.87
CA LYS A 56 -9.80 -10.84 -5.59
C LYS A 56 -8.44 -10.22 -5.35
N ILE A 57 -8.20 -9.03 -5.91
CA ILE A 57 -6.93 -8.32 -5.81
C ILE A 57 -7.23 -6.86 -5.46
N GLY A 58 -6.59 -6.35 -4.42
CA GLY A 58 -6.59 -4.92 -4.07
C GLY A 58 -5.20 -4.32 -4.25
N THR A 59 -5.09 -3.17 -4.91
CA THR A 59 -3.84 -2.43 -5.05
C THR A 59 -3.90 -1.12 -4.27
N PHE A 60 -2.79 -0.75 -3.65
CA PHE A 60 -2.67 0.42 -2.78
C PHE A 60 -1.53 1.34 -3.27
N PRO A 61 -1.65 1.99 -4.43
CA PRO A 61 -0.54 2.68 -5.09
C PRO A 61 0.14 3.73 -4.22
N THR A 62 -0.64 4.45 -3.41
CA THR A 62 -0.15 5.51 -2.53
C THR A 62 -0.34 5.19 -1.04
N GLY A 63 -0.80 3.98 -0.74
CA GLY A 63 -1.18 3.58 0.62
C GLY A 63 -0.05 3.65 1.64
N LEU A 64 1.18 3.39 1.22
CA LEU A 64 2.37 3.52 2.06
C LEU A 64 3.14 4.82 1.81
N LEU A 65 3.08 5.38 0.61
CA LEU A 65 3.77 6.62 0.28
C LEU A 65 3.22 7.81 1.09
N SER A 66 1.91 7.94 1.18
CA SER A 66 1.27 9.05 1.91
C SER A 66 1.67 9.09 3.39
N PRO A 67 1.55 8.02 4.19
CA PRO A 67 2.01 8.02 5.57
C PRO A 67 3.53 8.18 5.70
N ALA A 68 4.33 7.66 4.77
CA ALA A 68 5.78 7.84 4.78
C ALA A 68 6.14 9.34 4.61
N VAL A 69 5.53 10.01 3.64
CA VAL A 69 5.72 11.46 3.44
C VAL A 69 5.25 12.26 4.65
N ALA A 70 4.11 11.89 5.24
CA ALA A 70 3.60 12.56 6.45
C ALA A 70 4.58 12.40 7.62
N GLY A 71 5.12 11.21 7.83
CA GLY A 71 6.14 10.93 8.84
C GLY A 71 7.41 11.74 8.64
N ILE A 72 7.94 11.78 7.42
CA ILE A 72 9.13 12.58 7.06
C ILE A 72 8.88 14.07 7.32
N ARG A 73 7.74 14.61 6.89
CA ARG A 73 7.38 16.01 7.12
C ARG A 73 7.26 16.34 8.59
N SER A 74 6.66 15.45 9.39
CA SER A 74 6.57 15.61 10.84
C SER A 74 7.95 15.65 11.50
N GLY A 75 8.84 14.75 11.13
CA GLY A 75 10.21 14.72 11.60
C GLY A 75 10.98 16.01 11.25
N LEU A 76 10.89 16.45 10.00
CA LEU A 76 11.53 17.71 9.56
C LEU A 76 11.00 18.93 10.32
N ALA A 77 9.69 19.00 10.55
CA ALA A 77 9.10 20.09 11.33
C ALA A 77 9.56 20.08 12.80
N ALA A 78 9.72 18.91 13.40
CA ALA A 78 10.25 18.77 14.73
C ALA A 78 11.71 19.27 14.81
N LEU A 79 12.57 18.83 13.89
CA LEU A 79 13.97 19.24 13.81
C LEU A 79 14.11 20.76 13.57
N ALA A 80 13.34 21.31 12.65
CA ALA A 80 13.33 22.74 12.36
C ALA A 80 12.92 23.58 13.59
N ALA A 81 12.09 23.02 14.48
CA ALA A 81 11.68 23.62 15.74
C ALA A 81 12.64 23.32 16.93
N GLY A 82 13.81 22.71 16.67
CA GLY A 82 14.77 22.33 17.71
C GLY A 82 14.29 21.20 18.63
N ARG A 83 13.28 20.43 18.23
CA ARG A 83 12.73 19.31 19.00
C ARG A 83 13.34 17.98 18.58
N SER A 84 13.36 17.02 19.52
CA SER A 84 13.76 15.65 19.23
C SER A 84 12.73 14.94 18.33
N VAL A 85 13.21 14.01 17.51
CA VAL A 85 12.37 13.07 16.74
C VAL A 85 12.31 11.69 17.40
N ALA A 86 12.91 11.53 18.60
CA ALA A 86 13.02 10.24 19.27
C ALA A 86 11.67 9.56 19.53
N ASP A 87 10.62 10.36 19.80
CA ASP A 87 9.25 9.85 20.08
C ASP A 87 8.56 9.24 18.83
N THR A 88 9.06 9.56 17.65
CA THR A 88 8.50 9.08 16.37
C THR A 88 9.48 8.22 15.58
N ALA A 89 10.72 8.13 16.05
CA ALA A 89 11.77 7.35 15.40
C ALA A 89 11.69 5.88 15.82
N LEU A 90 11.98 4.98 14.89
CA LEU A 90 12.23 3.58 15.22
C LEU A 90 13.51 3.48 16.09
N PRO A 91 13.53 2.63 17.12
CA PRO A 91 14.75 2.32 17.84
C PRO A 91 15.84 1.82 16.86
N PRO A 92 17.13 2.20 17.05
CA PRO A 92 18.20 1.83 16.12
C PRO A 92 18.30 0.34 15.80
N PRO A 93 18.12 -0.60 16.75
CA PRO A 93 18.12 -2.03 16.43
C PRO A 93 16.97 -2.46 15.51
N GLU A 94 15.77 -1.89 15.71
CA GLU A 94 14.60 -2.17 14.88
C GLU A 94 14.76 -1.59 13.48
N LEU A 95 15.27 -0.37 13.37
CA LEU A 95 15.58 0.25 12.09
C LEU A 95 16.61 -0.59 11.32
N SER A 96 17.69 -1.00 11.98
CA SER A 96 18.74 -1.85 11.38
C SER A 96 18.18 -3.18 10.88
N ALA A 97 17.34 -3.83 11.68
CA ALA A 97 16.68 -5.07 11.29
C ALA A 97 15.75 -4.87 10.06
N THR A 98 14.95 -3.81 10.10
CA THR A 98 14.02 -3.46 9.00
C THR A 98 14.76 -3.17 7.70
N LEU A 99 15.92 -2.51 7.76
CA LEU A 99 16.76 -2.20 6.60
C LEU A 99 17.65 -3.36 6.14
N GLY A 100 17.67 -4.48 6.87
CA GLY A 100 18.44 -5.67 6.49
C GLY A 100 19.95 -5.52 6.72
N TYR A 101 20.39 -4.64 7.64
CA TYR A 101 21.81 -4.40 7.91
C TYR A 101 22.57 -5.67 8.27
N GLY A 102 21.97 -6.60 9.02
CA GLY A 102 22.62 -7.86 9.36
C GLY A 102 22.99 -8.71 8.16
N ALA A 103 22.11 -8.77 7.15
CA ALA A 103 22.39 -9.48 5.89
C ALA A 103 23.48 -8.76 5.08
N TYR A 104 23.42 -7.44 5.04
CA TYR A 104 24.46 -6.63 4.38
C TYR A 104 25.83 -6.83 5.03
N GLU A 105 25.94 -6.74 6.35
CA GLU A 105 27.20 -6.95 7.09
C GLU A 105 27.76 -8.35 6.87
N ALA A 106 26.91 -9.38 6.89
CA ALA A 106 27.33 -10.75 6.59
C ALA A 106 27.91 -10.88 5.17
N ALA A 107 27.28 -10.25 4.19
CA ALA A 107 27.75 -10.24 2.81
C ALA A 107 29.03 -9.40 2.62
N ALA A 108 29.20 -8.34 3.40
CA ALA A 108 30.36 -7.45 3.33
C ALA A 108 31.62 -8.02 3.99
N ARG A 109 31.48 -8.95 4.97
CA ARG A 109 32.62 -9.52 5.73
C ARG A 109 33.80 -10.01 4.88
N PRO A 110 33.60 -10.71 3.73
CA PRO A 110 34.75 -11.16 2.93
C PRO A 110 35.55 -10.02 2.28
N PHE A 111 35.02 -8.80 2.26
CA PHE A 111 35.60 -7.62 1.62
C PHE A 111 36.11 -6.56 2.58
N THR A 112 35.93 -6.78 3.89
CA THR A 112 36.48 -5.90 4.95
C THR A 112 37.83 -6.44 5.40
N LEU A 113 38.89 -5.58 5.29
CA LEU A 113 40.25 -5.85 5.77
C LEU A 113 40.33 -5.75 7.29
#